data_93c4cee7744a5b2a226d81d356969baa
#
_entry.id   93c4cee7744a5b2a226d81d356969baa
#
_cell.length_a   1.000
_cell.length_b   1.000
_cell.length_c   1.000
_cell.angle_alpha   90.00
_cell.angle_beta   90.00
_cell.angle_gamma   90.00
#
_symmetry.space_group_name_H-M   'P 1'
#
loop_
_entity.id
_entity.type
_entity.pdbx_description
1 polymer ?
#
loop_
_entity_poly.entity_id
_entity_poly.type
_entity_poly.pdbx_seq_one_letter_code
_entity_poly.pdbx_strand_id
1 'polypeptide(L)'
;HLMHGRPLSYIEQIKDLKNIEYITIHLEIEENIQNILNKIKEYGFKGSLAIKPNTDINLLVPYLDIIDRILIMTVEPGLGGQPFLENSPNRIKEIKKLIKDKNIELEVDGGINNQTINKVKDVDISVVGSYITTSDNPAQRINDLLV
;
A
#
# COMPACT_ATOMS: atom_id res chain seq x y z
N HIS A 1 -2.39 1.99 -7.25
CA HIS A 1 -1.96 2.94 -6.20
C HIS A 1 -1.86 4.35 -6.77
N LEU A 2 -2.72 5.27 -6.31
CA LEU A 2 -2.82 6.65 -6.78
C LEU A 2 -2.02 7.59 -5.86
N MET A 3 -0.82 7.95 -6.27
CA MET A 3 0.04 8.93 -5.58
C MET A 3 -0.31 10.35 -6.01
N HIS A 4 -1.52 10.82 -5.69
CA HIS A 4 -2.00 12.14 -6.08
C HIS A 4 -2.84 12.77 -4.98
N GLY A 5 -2.71 14.11 -4.77
CA GLY A 5 -3.44 14.82 -3.72
C GLY A 5 -4.96 14.94 -3.96
N ARG A 6 -5.40 14.76 -5.22
CA ARG A 6 -6.82 14.79 -5.65
C ARG A 6 -7.15 13.58 -6.51
N PRO A 7 -7.29 12.39 -5.91
CA PRO A 7 -7.47 11.15 -6.67
C PRO A 7 -8.86 10.97 -7.29
N LEU A 8 -9.90 11.67 -6.83
CA LEU A 8 -11.28 11.44 -7.25
C LEU A 8 -11.48 11.50 -8.76
N SER A 9 -10.87 12.50 -9.43
CA SER A 9 -10.99 12.66 -10.88
C SER A 9 -10.38 11.51 -11.68
N TYR A 10 -9.33 10.85 -11.16
CA TYR A 10 -8.74 9.66 -11.76
C TYR A 10 -9.60 8.43 -11.53
N ILE A 11 -10.17 8.28 -10.33
CA ILE A 11 -11.07 7.18 -9.98
C ILE A 11 -12.30 7.19 -10.91
N GLU A 12 -12.86 8.37 -11.20
CA GLU A 12 -13.99 8.52 -12.13
C GLU A 12 -13.65 8.10 -13.57
N GLN A 13 -12.41 8.32 -14.02
CA GLN A 13 -11.95 7.90 -15.35
C GLN A 13 -11.79 6.38 -15.48
N ILE A 14 -11.49 5.68 -14.38
CA ILE A 14 -11.19 4.24 -14.40
C ILE A 14 -12.35 3.38 -13.88
N LYS A 15 -13.47 3.97 -13.49
CA LYS A 15 -14.61 3.27 -12.86
C LYS A 15 -15.18 2.10 -13.66
N ASP A 16 -15.04 2.14 -15.00
CA ASP A 16 -15.57 1.11 -15.91
C ASP A 16 -14.54 0.00 -16.22
N LEU A 17 -13.32 0.10 -15.68
CA LEU A 17 -12.27 -0.89 -15.87
C LEU A 17 -12.49 -2.10 -14.96
N LYS A 18 -12.85 -3.24 -15.55
CA LYS A 18 -13.23 -4.47 -14.83
C LYS A 18 -12.05 -5.32 -14.33
N ASN A 19 -10.83 -4.98 -14.71
CA ASN A 19 -9.61 -5.67 -14.32
C ASN A 19 -8.92 -5.04 -13.10
N ILE A 20 -9.56 -4.05 -12.45
CA ILE A 20 -9.11 -3.45 -11.21
C ILE A 20 -9.89 -4.06 -10.05
N GLU A 21 -9.22 -4.51 -9.02
CA GLU A 21 -9.82 -5.02 -7.80
C GLU A 21 -9.72 -4.00 -6.65
N TYR A 22 -8.56 -3.40 -6.46
CA TYR A 22 -8.28 -2.42 -5.40
C TYR A 22 -7.93 -1.07 -5.97
N ILE A 23 -8.37 -0.01 -5.30
CA ILE A 23 -7.87 1.35 -5.51
C ILE A 23 -7.29 1.84 -4.18
N THR A 24 -5.99 2.15 -4.19
CA THR A 24 -5.27 2.70 -3.04
C THR A 24 -5.10 4.19 -3.18
N ILE A 25 -5.54 4.95 -2.19
CA ILE A 25 -5.31 6.40 -2.05
C ILE A 25 -4.48 6.68 -0.80
N HIS A 26 -3.76 7.79 -0.77
CA HIS A 26 -3.00 8.17 0.41
C HIS A 26 -3.88 8.77 1.51
N LEU A 27 -3.52 8.49 2.76
CA LEU A 27 -4.16 9.08 3.95
C LEU A 27 -3.93 10.60 4.02
N GLU A 28 -2.84 11.08 3.43
CA GLU A 28 -2.40 12.48 3.45
C GLU A 28 -2.90 13.32 2.28
N ILE A 29 -4.00 12.91 1.62
CA ILE A 29 -4.60 13.67 0.52
C ILE A 29 -5.37 14.90 1.02
N GLU A 30 -5.62 15.83 0.10
CA GLU A 30 -6.36 17.06 0.38
C GLU A 30 -7.89 16.88 0.36
N GLU A 31 -8.37 15.86 -0.35
CA GLU A 31 -9.80 15.57 -0.50
C GLU A 31 -10.35 14.77 0.69
N ASN A 32 -11.67 14.74 0.84
CA ASN A 32 -12.32 13.98 1.90
C ASN A 32 -12.20 12.46 1.66
N ILE A 33 -11.38 11.81 2.46
CA ILE A 33 -11.07 10.37 2.36
C ILE A 33 -12.34 9.51 2.44
N GLN A 34 -13.24 9.81 3.38
CA GLN A 34 -14.48 9.04 3.56
C GLN A 34 -15.34 9.06 2.28
N ASN A 35 -15.47 10.23 1.65
CA ASN A 35 -16.24 10.38 0.41
C ASN A 35 -15.58 9.60 -0.73
N ILE A 36 -14.24 9.61 -0.83
CA ILE A 36 -13.53 8.89 -1.88
C ILE A 36 -13.65 7.38 -1.68
N LEU A 37 -13.48 6.88 -0.45
CA LEU A 37 -13.63 5.45 -0.15
C LEU A 37 -15.06 4.97 -0.45
N ASN A 38 -16.07 5.79 -0.15
CA ASN A 38 -17.45 5.49 -0.50
C ASN A 38 -17.64 5.40 -2.03
N LYS A 39 -17.02 6.31 -2.81
CA LYS A 39 -17.05 6.28 -4.27
C LYS A 39 -16.33 5.06 -4.85
N ILE A 40 -15.18 4.69 -4.30
CA ILE A 40 -14.46 3.47 -4.68
C ILE A 40 -15.38 2.26 -4.54
N LYS A 41 -16.08 2.13 -3.40
CA LYS A 41 -17.04 1.04 -3.16
C LYS A 41 -18.28 1.12 -4.06
N GLU A 42 -18.83 2.32 -4.31
CA GLU A 42 -19.95 2.53 -5.22
C GLU A 42 -19.63 2.03 -6.65
N TYR A 43 -18.39 2.19 -7.09
CA TYR A 43 -17.91 1.71 -8.40
C TYR A 43 -17.53 0.21 -8.41
N GLY A 44 -17.69 -0.48 -7.28
CA GLY A 44 -17.47 -1.92 -7.16
C GLY A 44 -16.02 -2.32 -6.88
N PHE A 45 -15.15 -1.38 -6.52
CA PHE A 45 -13.77 -1.66 -6.13
C PHE A 45 -13.61 -1.82 -4.62
N LYS A 46 -12.57 -2.50 -4.20
CA LYS A 46 -12.12 -2.53 -2.82
C LYS A 46 -11.28 -1.29 -2.52
N GLY A 47 -11.50 -0.70 -1.34
CA GLY A 47 -10.79 0.51 -0.90
C GLY A 47 -9.54 0.20 -0.10
N SER A 48 -8.44 0.88 -0.41
CA SER A 48 -7.17 0.76 0.30
C SER A 48 -6.61 2.14 0.67
N LEU A 49 -6.01 2.25 1.87
CA LEU A 49 -5.32 3.46 2.32
C LEU A 49 -3.81 3.23 2.41
N ALA A 50 -3.05 4.06 1.69
CA ALA A 50 -1.61 4.16 1.84
C ALA A 50 -1.26 5.15 2.96
N ILE A 51 -0.25 4.83 3.75
CA ILE A 51 0.27 5.67 4.83
C ILE A 51 1.77 5.89 4.66
N LYS A 52 2.20 7.16 4.72
CA LYS A 52 3.62 7.53 4.63
C LYS A 52 4.41 7.09 5.87
N PRO A 53 5.75 6.99 5.78
CA PRO A 53 6.58 6.47 6.87
C PRO A 53 6.42 7.21 8.20
N ASN A 54 6.22 8.51 8.16
CA ASN A 54 6.16 9.38 9.35
C ASN A 54 4.74 9.77 9.76
N THR A 55 3.70 9.34 9.06
CA THR A 55 2.31 9.66 9.40
C THR A 55 1.84 8.87 10.62
N ASP A 56 1.12 9.52 11.54
CA ASP A 56 0.58 8.86 12.73
C ASP A 56 -0.41 7.75 12.33
N ILE A 57 -0.16 6.53 12.78
CA ILE A 57 -1.01 5.36 12.49
C ILE A 57 -2.44 5.50 13.06
N ASN A 58 -2.63 6.28 14.12
CA ASN A 58 -3.95 6.51 14.71
C ASN A 58 -4.91 7.24 13.76
N LEU A 59 -4.40 7.93 12.75
CA LEU A 59 -5.20 8.55 11.70
C LEU A 59 -5.93 7.53 10.80
N LEU A 60 -5.54 6.25 10.84
CA LEU A 60 -6.24 5.16 10.16
C LEU A 60 -7.53 4.76 10.86
N VAL A 61 -7.62 4.98 12.19
CA VAL A 61 -8.72 4.47 13.05
C VAL A 61 -10.12 4.79 12.50
N PRO A 62 -10.42 6.02 12.03
CA PRO A 62 -11.75 6.35 11.52
C PRO A 62 -12.16 5.55 10.28
N TYR A 63 -11.22 4.93 9.57
CA TYR A 63 -11.44 4.28 8.28
C TYR A 63 -11.39 2.75 8.35
N LEU A 64 -11.00 2.15 9.49
CA LEU A 64 -10.78 0.70 9.62
C LEU A 64 -12.02 -0.15 9.33
N ASP A 65 -13.23 0.40 9.43
CA ASP A 65 -14.47 -0.33 9.13
C ASP A 65 -14.88 -0.23 7.66
N ILE A 66 -14.18 0.57 6.87
CA ILE A 66 -14.56 0.86 5.48
C ILE A 66 -13.44 0.62 4.47
N ILE A 67 -12.27 0.17 4.90
CA ILE A 67 -11.15 -0.20 4.03
C ILE A 67 -10.94 -1.72 4.03
N ASP A 68 -10.40 -2.22 2.95
CA ASP A 68 -10.10 -3.64 2.75
C ASP A 68 -8.60 -3.92 2.86
N ARG A 69 -7.74 -2.87 2.74
CA ARG A 69 -6.28 -2.99 2.78
C ARG A 69 -5.61 -1.72 3.31
N ILE A 70 -4.46 -1.89 3.95
CA ILE A 70 -3.53 -0.80 4.30
C ILE A 70 -2.22 -1.04 3.57
N LEU A 71 -1.79 -0.05 2.79
CA LEU A 71 -0.47 0.00 2.16
C LEU A 71 0.49 0.82 3.04
N ILE A 72 1.49 0.17 3.58
CA ILE A 72 2.53 0.80 4.39
C ILE A 72 3.70 1.17 3.48
N MET A 73 3.95 2.47 3.32
CA MET A 73 5.12 2.93 2.58
C MET A 73 6.39 2.65 3.40
N THR A 74 7.31 1.92 2.81
CA THR A 74 8.62 1.56 3.40
C THR A 74 9.77 2.39 2.82
N VAL A 75 9.40 3.40 2.04
CA VAL A 75 10.21 4.53 1.53
C VAL A 75 9.36 5.79 1.48
N GLU A 76 9.94 6.97 1.28
CA GLU A 76 9.14 8.15 0.95
C GLU A 76 8.52 7.99 -0.44
N PRO A 77 7.18 8.18 -0.60
CA PRO A 77 6.52 7.98 -1.89
C PRO A 77 6.96 9.01 -2.94
N GLY A 78 7.01 8.59 -4.21
CA GLY A 78 7.24 9.47 -5.36
C GLY A 78 8.39 9.07 -6.27
N LEU A 79 9.44 8.43 -5.76
CA LEU A 79 10.58 7.96 -6.56
C LEU A 79 10.83 6.47 -6.34
N GLY A 80 11.08 5.75 -7.42
CA GLY A 80 11.51 4.35 -7.36
C GLY A 80 12.98 4.18 -6.93
N GLY A 81 13.35 2.96 -6.51
CA GLY A 81 14.74 2.59 -6.22
C GLY A 81 15.32 3.17 -4.92
N GLN A 82 14.49 3.71 -4.04
CA GLN A 82 14.93 4.22 -2.75
C GLN A 82 15.29 3.08 -1.78
N PRO A 83 16.20 3.32 -0.80
CA PRO A 83 16.54 2.34 0.21
C PRO A 83 15.37 2.12 1.17
N PHE A 84 15.18 0.86 1.59
CA PHE A 84 14.21 0.46 2.60
C PHE A 84 14.46 1.17 3.94
N LEU A 85 13.42 1.70 4.56
CA LEU A 85 13.50 2.38 5.86
C LEU A 85 13.55 1.37 7.01
N GLU A 86 14.60 1.42 7.81
CA GLU A 86 14.90 0.43 8.87
C GLU A 86 13.82 0.36 9.97
N ASN A 87 13.02 1.41 10.17
CA ASN A 87 11.92 1.40 11.15
C ASN A 87 10.64 0.72 10.62
N SER A 88 10.56 0.37 9.34
CA SER A 88 9.37 -0.22 8.72
C SER A 88 8.87 -1.49 9.42
N PRO A 89 9.72 -2.43 9.89
CA PRO A 89 9.23 -3.61 10.61
C PRO A 89 8.49 -3.28 11.92
N ASN A 90 8.93 -2.25 12.65
CA ASN A 90 8.24 -1.82 13.87
C ASN A 90 6.86 -1.24 13.54
N ARG A 91 6.79 -0.41 12.50
CA ARG A 91 5.56 0.18 12.01
C ARG A 91 4.55 -0.87 11.53
N ILE A 92 5.01 -1.90 10.81
CA ILE A 92 4.19 -3.05 10.42
C ILE A 92 3.59 -3.73 11.66
N LYS A 93 4.38 -3.98 12.71
CA LYS A 93 3.91 -4.61 13.95
C LYS A 93 2.87 -3.74 14.67
N GLU A 94 3.04 -2.43 14.70
CA GLU A 94 2.10 -1.49 15.31
C GLU A 94 0.76 -1.48 14.57
N ILE A 95 0.78 -1.39 13.23
CA ILE A 95 -0.43 -1.43 12.40
C ILE A 95 -1.11 -2.80 12.51
N LYS A 96 -0.35 -3.89 12.51
CA LYS A 96 -0.88 -5.25 12.69
C LYS A 96 -1.62 -5.41 14.04
N LYS A 97 -1.11 -4.79 15.11
CA LYS A 97 -1.81 -4.75 16.40
C LYS A 97 -3.10 -3.93 16.33
N LEU A 98 -3.07 -2.80 15.62
CA LEU A 98 -4.23 -1.93 15.45
C LEU A 98 -5.39 -2.63 14.73
N ILE A 99 -5.09 -3.51 13.77
CA ILE A 99 -6.08 -4.19 12.94
C ILE A 99 -6.31 -5.66 13.31
N LYS A 100 -5.80 -6.15 14.46
CA LYS A 100 -5.80 -7.59 14.83
C LYS A 100 -7.17 -8.27 14.75
N ASP A 101 -8.25 -7.50 15.00
CA ASP A 101 -9.62 -8.00 15.01
C ASP A 101 -10.41 -7.56 13.75
N LYS A 102 -9.71 -7.14 12.69
CA LYS A 102 -10.26 -6.67 11.43
C LYS A 102 -9.82 -7.58 10.29
N ASN A 103 -10.68 -7.70 9.28
CA ASN A 103 -10.34 -8.38 8.03
C ASN A 103 -9.74 -7.38 7.03
N ILE A 104 -8.55 -6.89 7.33
CA ILE A 104 -7.80 -5.90 6.52
C ILE A 104 -6.47 -6.51 6.13
N GLU A 105 -6.17 -6.55 4.85
CA GLU A 105 -4.86 -6.98 4.33
C GLU A 105 -3.80 -5.92 4.58
N LEU A 106 -2.57 -6.36 4.85
CA LEU A 106 -1.39 -5.50 4.91
C LEU A 106 -0.55 -5.64 3.64
N GLU A 107 -0.24 -4.51 3.03
CA GLU A 107 0.63 -4.39 1.89
C GLU A 107 1.81 -3.48 2.23
N VAL A 108 3.00 -3.73 1.65
CA VAL A 108 4.17 -2.85 1.76
C VAL A 108 4.67 -2.48 0.38
N ASP A 109 5.14 -1.24 0.23
CA ASP A 109 5.79 -0.75 -1.00
C ASP A 109 7.01 0.12 -0.66
N GLY A 110 8.15 -0.26 -1.26
CA GLY A 110 9.38 0.51 -1.23
C GLY A 110 10.62 -0.24 -0.73
N GLY A 111 11.66 -0.31 -1.56
CA GLY A 111 12.95 -0.87 -1.21
C GLY A 111 12.96 -2.39 -0.94
N ILE A 112 11.96 -3.11 -1.42
CA ILE A 112 11.86 -4.57 -1.23
C ILE A 112 12.79 -5.28 -2.21
N ASN A 113 13.63 -6.17 -1.65
CA ASN A 113 14.60 -7.00 -2.37
C ASN A 113 14.95 -8.24 -1.52
N ASN A 114 15.88 -9.08 -1.98
CA ASN A 114 16.28 -10.31 -1.29
C ASN A 114 16.90 -10.09 0.11
N GLN A 115 17.36 -8.87 0.44
CA GLN A 115 17.90 -8.54 1.76
C GLN A 115 16.83 -8.02 2.73
N THR A 116 15.74 -7.45 2.18
CA THR A 116 14.69 -6.79 2.96
C THR A 116 13.39 -7.58 3.06
N ILE A 117 13.13 -8.53 2.15
CA ILE A 117 11.90 -9.34 2.12
C ILE A 117 11.63 -10.04 3.46
N ASN A 118 12.67 -10.58 4.11
CA ASN A 118 12.52 -11.22 5.41
C ASN A 118 12.14 -10.26 6.55
N LYS A 119 12.39 -8.95 6.39
CA LYS A 119 12.00 -7.93 7.36
C LYS A 119 10.51 -7.63 7.33
N VAL A 120 9.83 -8.00 6.23
CA VAL A 120 8.41 -7.73 5.97
C VAL A 120 7.55 -8.99 5.81
N LYS A 121 8.05 -10.16 6.20
CA LYS A 121 7.34 -11.46 6.05
C LYS A 121 5.98 -11.55 6.75
N ASP A 122 5.68 -10.61 7.64
CA ASP A 122 4.43 -10.57 8.40
C ASP A 122 3.30 -9.80 7.70
N VAL A 123 3.49 -9.38 6.44
CA VAL A 123 2.46 -8.76 5.61
C VAL A 123 1.88 -9.75 4.59
N ASP A 124 0.71 -9.43 4.04
CA ASP A 124 0.04 -10.28 3.05
C ASP A 124 0.59 -10.05 1.64
N ILE A 125 1.03 -8.82 1.35
CA ILE A 125 1.47 -8.41 0.01
C ILE A 125 2.73 -7.55 0.09
N SER A 126 3.71 -7.85 -0.77
CA SER A 126 4.92 -7.03 -0.96
C SER A 126 5.02 -6.56 -2.41
N VAL A 127 4.98 -5.24 -2.62
CA VAL A 127 5.20 -4.63 -3.93
C VAL A 127 6.71 -4.55 -4.18
N VAL A 128 7.15 -5.14 -5.30
CA VAL A 128 8.56 -5.16 -5.68
C VAL A 128 8.72 -4.56 -7.08
N GLY A 129 9.32 -3.40 -7.15
CA GLY A 129 9.56 -2.66 -8.40
C GLY A 129 10.97 -2.90 -8.94
N SER A 130 11.86 -1.94 -8.73
CA SER A 130 13.19 -1.85 -9.34
C SER A 130 14.04 -3.12 -9.20
N TYR A 131 13.97 -3.83 -8.08
CA TYR A 131 14.71 -5.07 -7.88
C TYR A 131 14.44 -6.13 -8.96
N ILE A 132 13.20 -6.19 -9.45
CA ILE A 132 12.79 -7.11 -10.54
C ILE A 132 13.00 -6.45 -11.91
N THR A 133 12.49 -5.22 -12.08
CA THR A 133 12.35 -4.59 -13.39
C THR A 133 13.66 -4.11 -14.00
N THR A 134 14.69 -3.85 -13.19
CA THR A 134 16.03 -3.44 -13.67
C THR A 134 17.01 -4.61 -13.81
N SER A 135 16.56 -5.84 -13.55
CA SER A 135 17.41 -7.03 -13.63
C SER A 135 17.44 -7.62 -15.04
N ASP A 136 18.60 -8.12 -15.46
CA ASP A 136 18.76 -8.93 -16.68
C ASP A 136 18.06 -10.29 -16.57
N ASN A 137 17.75 -10.75 -15.35
CA ASN A 137 17.03 -11.98 -15.09
C ASN A 137 15.89 -11.79 -14.06
N PRO A 138 14.74 -11.21 -14.47
CA PRO A 138 13.61 -10.97 -13.60
C PRO A 138 13.05 -12.25 -12.93
N ALA A 139 13.05 -13.37 -13.63
CA ALA A 139 12.56 -14.65 -13.10
C ALA A 139 13.38 -15.10 -11.87
N GLN A 140 14.72 -14.98 -11.94
CA GLN A 140 15.57 -15.29 -10.81
C GLN A 140 15.30 -14.35 -9.63
N ARG A 141 15.09 -13.03 -9.90
CA ARG A 141 14.76 -12.07 -8.84
C ARG A 141 13.44 -12.37 -8.15
N ILE A 142 12.45 -12.86 -8.87
CA ILE A 142 11.19 -13.33 -8.28
C ILE A 142 11.47 -14.54 -7.38
N ASN A 143 12.23 -15.53 -7.85
CA ASN A 143 12.57 -16.71 -7.05
C ASN A 143 13.34 -16.35 -5.76
N ASP A 144 14.22 -15.34 -5.81
CA ASP A 144 14.98 -14.86 -4.65
C ASP A 144 14.08 -14.26 -3.54
N LEU A 145 12.82 -13.92 -3.88
CA LEU A 145 11.84 -13.31 -2.97
C LEU A 145 10.85 -14.33 -2.39
N LEU A 146 10.78 -15.54 -2.92
CA LEU A 146 9.93 -16.61 -2.43
C LEU A 146 10.57 -17.26 -1.19
N VAL A 147 10.28 -16.71 -0.02
CA VAL A 147 10.82 -17.08 1.30
C VAL A 147 9.79 -17.81 2.15
#